data_91d5437cf405d69726bb31d6918bce4a
#
_entry.id   91d5437cf405d69726bb31d6918bce4a
#
_cell.length_a   1.000
_cell.length_b   1.000
_cell.length_c   1.000
_cell.angle_alpha   90.00
_cell.angle_beta   90.00
_cell.angle_gamma   90.00
#
_symmetry.space_group_name_H-M   'P 1'
#
loop_
_entity.id
_entity.type
_entity.pdbx_description
1 polymer ?
#
loop_
_entity_poly.entity_id
_entity_poly.type
_entity_poly.pdbx_seq_one_letter_code
_entity_poly.pdbx_strand_id
1 'polypeptide(L)'
;MIEDADSIAALYRASTAGDEPDAAFVAQLLAALDPAEEVHFTCGRPDNAEKWGPVAQLTVTSRRIVDQHTMGDGMNAPLREIALADVRAVTDRARGAGALFEPRALVVTLADGSTRVWEHLTNHQVTPAAEAIRAALEEL
;
A
#
# COMPACT_ATOMS: atom_id res chain seq x y z
N MET A 1 -11.01 16.47 -7.31
CA MET A 1 -12.06 15.61 -6.74
C MET A 1 -11.68 15.25 -5.31
N ILE A 2 -12.61 15.33 -4.41
CA ILE A 2 -12.36 15.01 -3.00
C ILE A 2 -12.54 13.49 -2.82
N GLU A 3 -11.53 12.85 -2.26
CA GLU A 3 -11.62 11.43 -1.93
C GLU A 3 -12.58 11.23 -0.77
N ASP A 4 -13.32 10.13 -0.80
CA ASP A 4 -14.22 9.74 0.28
C ASP A 4 -14.07 8.26 0.61
N ALA A 5 -14.74 7.83 1.68
CA ALA A 5 -14.64 6.46 2.15
C ALA A 5 -15.10 5.46 1.09
N ASP A 6 -16.11 5.79 0.31
CA ASP A 6 -16.66 4.90 -0.70
C ASP A 6 -15.70 4.70 -1.87
N SER A 7 -15.02 5.76 -2.32
CA SER A 7 -14.04 5.64 -3.40
C SER A 7 -12.82 4.82 -2.96
N ILE A 8 -12.36 4.99 -1.75
CA ILE A 8 -11.25 4.20 -1.18
C ILE A 8 -11.65 2.74 -1.05
N ALA A 9 -12.86 2.47 -0.55
CA ALA A 9 -13.37 1.10 -0.41
C ALA A 9 -13.49 0.42 -1.76
N ALA A 10 -13.92 1.13 -2.81
CA ALA A 10 -14.03 0.57 -4.15
C ALA A 10 -12.66 0.15 -4.70
N LEU A 11 -11.63 0.98 -4.52
CA LEU A 11 -10.27 0.64 -4.92
C LEU A 11 -9.74 -0.56 -4.15
N TYR A 12 -10.01 -0.62 -2.85
CA TYR A 12 -9.58 -1.73 -2.00
C TYR A 12 -10.23 -3.04 -2.44
N ARG A 13 -11.53 -3.03 -2.71
CA ARG A 13 -12.24 -4.22 -3.19
C ARG A 13 -11.68 -4.70 -4.52
N ALA A 14 -11.34 -3.79 -5.41
CA ALA A 14 -10.79 -4.13 -6.73
C ALA A 14 -9.44 -4.83 -6.62
N SER A 15 -8.64 -4.49 -5.61
CA SER A 15 -7.29 -5.05 -5.44
C SER A 15 -7.24 -6.29 -4.54
N THR A 16 -8.33 -6.60 -3.82
CA THR A 16 -8.35 -7.65 -2.80
C THR A 16 -9.42 -8.71 -3.04
N ALA A 17 -9.91 -8.84 -4.27
CA ALA A 17 -10.95 -9.83 -4.62
C ALA A 17 -12.25 -9.63 -3.82
N GLY A 18 -12.60 -8.38 -3.53
CA GLY A 18 -13.87 -8.04 -2.91
C GLY A 18 -13.85 -7.85 -1.40
N ASP A 19 -12.67 -7.89 -0.78
CA ASP A 19 -12.56 -7.63 0.66
C ASP A 19 -12.86 -6.16 0.98
N GLU A 20 -13.39 -5.93 2.17
CA GLU A 20 -13.63 -4.58 2.67
C GLU A 20 -12.42 -4.07 3.45
N PRO A 21 -12.08 -2.77 3.32
CA PRO A 21 -11.01 -2.20 4.13
C PRO A 21 -11.45 -2.02 5.57
N ASP A 22 -10.48 -1.92 6.47
CA ASP A 22 -10.74 -1.57 7.86
C ASP A 22 -11.22 -0.11 7.95
N ALA A 23 -12.35 0.12 8.60
CA ALA A 23 -12.93 1.45 8.69
C ALA A 23 -12.02 2.46 9.40
N ALA A 24 -11.28 2.01 10.41
CA ALA A 24 -10.34 2.87 11.13
C ALA A 24 -9.17 3.29 10.25
N PHE A 25 -8.67 2.39 9.39
CA PHE A 25 -7.63 2.73 8.42
C PHE A 25 -8.14 3.73 7.40
N VAL A 26 -9.35 3.55 6.90
CA VAL A 26 -9.95 4.49 5.94
C VAL A 26 -10.08 5.88 6.58
N ALA A 27 -10.57 5.95 7.80
CA ALA A 27 -10.71 7.23 8.50
C ALA A 27 -9.35 7.90 8.75
N GLN A 28 -8.35 7.13 9.16
CA GLN A 28 -6.99 7.64 9.37
C GLN A 28 -6.39 8.18 8.07
N LEU A 29 -6.56 7.44 6.97
CA LEU A 29 -6.08 7.86 5.65
C LEU A 29 -6.75 9.15 5.20
N LEU A 30 -8.08 9.22 5.27
CA LEU A 30 -8.82 10.41 4.87
C LEU A 30 -8.40 11.66 5.64
N ALA A 31 -8.13 11.50 6.94
CA ALA A 31 -7.68 12.61 7.76
C ALA A 31 -6.29 13.12 7.36
N ALA A 32 -5.48 12.28 6.74
CA ALA A 32 -4.11 12.61 6.34
C ALA A 32 -4.01 13.16 4.92
N LEU A 33 -4.99 12.91 4.07
CA LEU A 33 -4.94 13.34 2.66
C LEU A 33 -5.07 14.85 2.52
N ASP A 34 -4.28 15.40 1.60
CA ASP A 34 -4.43 16.81 1.21
C ASP A 34 -5.67 16.98 0.31
N PRO A 35 -6.28 18.18 0.26
CA PRO A 35 -7.51 18.37 -0.50
C PRO A 35 -7.43 18.03 -1.99
N ALA A 36 -6.24 18.17 -2.61
CA ALA A 36 -6.04 17.90 -4.03
C ALA A 36 -5.41 16.54 -4.30
N GLU A 37 -5.19 15.75 -3.26
CA GLU A 37 -4.53 14.47 -3.37
C GLU A 37 -5.51 13.39 -3.80
N GLU A 38 -5.14 12.59 -4.81
CA GLU A 38 -5.94 11.49 -5.32
C GLU A 38 -5.36 10.15 -4.87
N VAL A 39 -6.23 9.22 -4.50
CA VAL A 39 -5.84 7.83 -4.22
C VAL A 39 -5.91 7.05 -5.52
N HIS A 40 -4.79 6.46 -5.94
CA HIS A 40 -4.70 5.67 -7.16
C HIS A 40 -4.85 4.18 -6.92
N PHE A 41 -4.40 3.71 -5.75
CA PHE A 41 -4.38 2.29 -5.44
C PHE A 41 -4.37 2.12 -3.92
N THR A 42 -5.08 1.11 -3.44
CA THR A 42 -4.99 0.70 -2.05
C THR A 42 -5.23 -0.79 -1.96
N CYS A 43 -4.49 -1.45 -1.10
CA CYS A 43 -4.65 -2.87 -0.83
C CYS A 43 -4.28 -3.16 0.60
N GLY A 44 -4.58 -4.34 1.07
CA GLY A 44 -4.24 -4.71 2.42
C GLY A 44 -4.19 -6.20 2.60
N ARG A 45 -3.66 -6.60 3.75
CA ARG A 45 -3.67 -7.98 4.18
C ARG A 45 -5.04 -8.29 4.77
N PRO A 46 -5.74 -9.34 4.33
CA PRO A 46 -7.00 -9.73 4.94
C PRO A 46 -6.79 -10.04 6.42
N ASP A 47 -7.66 -9.49 7.26
CA ASP A 47 -7.57 -9.69 8.71
C ASP A 47 -7.78 -11.15 9.12
N ASN A 48 -8.49 -11.92 8.30
CA ASN A 48 -8.77 -13.33 8.55
C ASN A 48 -7.63 -14.26 8.14
N ALA A 49 -6.58 -13.76 7.49
CA ALA A 49 -5.44 -14.58 7.10
C ALA A 49 -4.73 -15.13 8.35
N GLU A 50 -4.69 -14.32 9.40
CA GLU A 50 -4.24 -14.76 10.72
C GLU A 50 -5.06 -14.00 11.75
N LYS A 51 -5.82 -14.76 12.54
CA LYS A 51 -6.76 -14.22 13.52
C LYS A 51 -6.14 -13.24 14.51
N TRP A 52 -4.81 -13.26 14.66
CA TRP A 52 -4.07 -12.48 15.65
C TRP A 52 -2.97 -11.63 15.02
N GLY A 53 -2.82 -11.68 13.69
CA GLY A 53 -1.81 -10.90 12.99
C GLY A 53 -2.19 -9.43 12.86
N PRO A 54 -1.19 -8.55 12.68
CA PRO A 54 -1.48 -7.14 12.43
C PRO A 54 -2.19 -6.97 11.10
N VAL A 55 -3.22 -6.13 11.08
CA VAL A 55 -3.85 -5.67 9.85
C VAL A 55 -2.96 -4.59 9.26
N ALA A 56 -2.76 -4.63 7.96
CA ALA A 56 -1.91 -3.67 7.26
C ALA A 56 -2.59 -3.20 5.98
N GLN A 57 -2.36 -1.96 5.60
CA GLN A 57 -2.90 -1.39 4.37
C GLN A 57 -1.84 -0.52 3.71
N LEU A 58 -1.67 -0.72 2.41
CA LEU A 58 -0.78 0.08 1.57
C LEU A 58 -1.63 0.93 0.63
N THR A 59 -1.33 2.20 0.55
CA THR A 59 -2.03 3.13 -0.35
C THR A 59 -1.03 3.92 -1.17
N VAL A 60 -1.32 4.07 -2.46
CA VAL A 60 -0.54 4.91 -3.37
C VAL A 60 -1.42 6.08 -3.78
N THR A 61 -0.94 7.29 -3.54
CA THR A 61 -1.64 8.51 -3.93
C THR A 61 -0.87 9.24 -5.01
N SER A 62 -1.42 10.37 -5.45
CA SER A 62 -0.74 11.26 -6.39
C SER A 62 0.54 11.89 -5.83
N ARG A 63 0.80 11.77 -4.53
CA ARG A 63 1.94 12.44 -3.85
C ARG A 63 2.82 11.53 -3.04
N ARG A 64 2.30 10.39 -2.55
CA ARG A 64 3.03 9.56 -1.58
C ARG A 64 2.57 8.12 -1.58
N ILE A 65 3.38 7.29 -0.97
CA ILE A 65 3.02 5.93 -0.58
C ILE A 65 2.73 5.99 0.92
N VAL A 66 1.57 5.50 1.32
CA VAL A 66 1.13 5.50 2.72
C VAL A 66 1.06 4.06 3.21
N ASP A 67 1.66 3.82 4.36
CA ASP A 67 1.70 2.51 4.99
C ASP A 67 0.99 2.58 6.34
N GLN A 68 0.01 1.72 6.54
CA GLN A 68 -0.79 1.66 7.77
C GLN A 68 -0.74 0.27 8.36
N HIS A 69 -0.69 0.18 9.67
CA HIS A 69 -0.75 -1.10 10.37
C HIS A 69 -1.33 -0.94 11.77
N THR A 70 -1.81 -2.04 12.33
CA THR A 70 -2.23 -2.06 13.74
C THR A 70 -1.06 -2.44 14.62
N MET A 71 -1.06 -1.91 15.83
CA MET A 71 -0.14 -2.34 16.87
C MET A 71 -0.65 -3.62 17.54
N GLY A 72 0.21 -4.28 18.34
CA GLY A 72 -0.13 -5.53 19.01
C GLY A 72 -1.31 -5.45 19.97
N ASP A 73 -1.70 -4.25 20.41
CA ASP A 73 -2.85 -4.00 21.25
C ASP A 73 -4.14 -3.74 20.45
N GLY A 74 -4.09 -3.84 19.13
CA GLY A 74 -5.23 -3.57 18.26
C GLY A 74 -5.43 -2.11 17.89
N MET A 75 -4.62 -1.21 18.43
CA MET A 75 -4.67 0.21 18.08
C MET A 75 -3.95 0.46 16.76
N ASN A 76 -4.41 1.44 15.99
CA ASN A 76 -3.71 1.84 14.78
C ASN A 76 -2.41 2.55 15.13
N ALA A 77 -1.32 2.13 14.50
CA ALA A 77 -0.06 2.85 14.57
C ALA A 77 -0.16 4.18 13.82
N PRO A 78 0.71 5.17 14.11
CA PRO A 78 0.79 6.35 13.28
C PRO A 78 1.11 6.01 11.83
N LEU A 79 0.56 6.77 10.90
CA LEU A 79 0.84 6.60 9.48
C LEU A 79 2.33 6.70 9.20
N ARG A 80 2.82 5.84 8.33
CA ARG A 80 4.14 5.99 7.72
C ARG A 80 3.95 6.39 6.28
N GLU A 81 4.75 7.32 5.82
CA GLU A 81 4.64 7.78 4.44
C GLU A 81 5.99 7.94 3.79
N ILE A 82 6.00 7.76 2.47
CA ILE A 82 7.16 8.01 1.63
C ILE A 82 6.69 8.96 0.53
N ALA A 83 7.26 10.15 0.47
CA ALA A 83 6.95 11.08 -0.60
C ALA A 83 7.41 10.48 -1.94
N LEU A 84 6.56 10.55 -2.97
CA LEU A 84 6.94 10.08 -4.30
C LEU A 84 8.18 10.78 -4.83
N ALA A 85 8.39 12.05 -4.45
CA ALA A 85 9.59 12.80 -4.84
C ALA A 85 10.88 12.17 -4.30
N ASP A 86 10.79 11.34 -3.24
CA ASP A 86 11.95 10.65 -2.68
C ASP A 86 12.13 9.24 -3.23
N VAL A 87 11.25 8.78 -4.12
CA VAL A 87 11.33 7.45 -4.71
C VAL A 87 12.21 7.48 -5.96
N ARG A 88 13.22 6.62 -5.97
CA ARG A 88 14.13 6.49 -7.09
C ARG A 88 13.74 5.37 -8.04
N ALA A 89 13.28 4.25 -7.49
CA ALA A 89 12.91 3.07 -8.28
C ALA A 89 11.90 2.21 -7.53
N VAL A 90 11.12 1.43 -8.26
CA VAL A 90 10.21 0.45 -7.69
C VAL A 90 10.31 -0.84 -8.48
N THR A 91 10.33 -1.98 -7.79
CA THR A 91 10.33 -3.29 -8.41
C THR A 91 9.36 -4.23 -7.72
N ASP A 92 8.93 -5.25 -8.44
CA ASP A 92 8.05 -6.32 -7.95
C ASP A 92 8.73 -7.68 -8.10
N ARG A 93 10.04 -7.73 -7.83
CA ARG A 93 10.84 -8.93 -8.02
C ARG A 93 10.43 -10.07 -7.10
N ALA A 94 10.66 -11.30 -7.55
CA ALA A 94 10.51 -12.47 -6.71
C ALA A 94 11.57 -12.47 -5.61
N ARG A 95 11.20 -12.95 -4.42
CA ARG A 95 12.15 -13.18 -3.35
C ARG A 95 12.92 -14.48 -3.62
N GLY A 96 14.25 -14.42 -3.53
CA GLY A 96 15.10 -15.55 -3.81
C GLY A 96 15.28 -15.81 -5.29
N ALA A 97 16.39 -16.40 -5.67
CA ALA A 97 16.73 -16.62 -7.07
C ALA A 97 16.16 -17.95 -7.59
N GLY A 98 15.33 -17.87 -8.64
CA GLY A 98 15.02 -19.03 -9.46
C GLY A 98 13.90 -19.97 -9.04
N ALA A 99 13.13 -19.64 -8.01
CA ALA A 99 12.01 -20.49 -7.63
C ALA A 99 10.71 -20.00 -8.27
N LEU A 100 10.03 -20.92 -8.98
CA LEU A 100 8.78 -20.62 -9.69
C LEU A 100 7.64 -20.21 -8.77
N PHE A 101 7.70 -20.59 -7.51
CA PHE A 101 6.60 -20.39 -6.54
C PHE A 101 6.95 -19.45 -5.41
N GLU A 102 8.08 -18.75 -5.50
CA GLU A 102 8.42 -17.79 -4.46
C GLU A 102 7.52 -16.58 -4.50
N PRO A 103 7.09 -16.08 -3.32
CA PRO A 103 6.30 -14.86 -3.28
C PRO A 103 7.10 -13.68 -3.80
N ARG A 104 6.43 -12.82 -4.54
CA ARG A 104 7.00 -11.56 -4.97
C ARG A 104 7.04 -10.60 -3.79
N ALA A 105 7.91 -9.61 -3.88
CA ALA A 105 7.98 -8.53 -2.90
C ALA A 105 7.96 -7.19 -3.63
N LEU A 106 7.24 -6.25 -3.06
CA LEU A 106 7.30 -4.86 -3.52
C LEU A 106 8.53 -4.22 -2.87
N VAL A 107 9.43 -3.71 -3.69
CA VAL A 107 10.65 -3.07 -3.24
C VAL A 107 10.71 -1.65 -3.79
N VAL A 108 10.82 -0.68 -2.90
CA VAL A 108 10.95 0.74 -3.25
C VAL A 108 12.34 1.19 -2.84
N THR A 109 13.09 1.75 -3.77
CA THR A 109 14.40 2.33 -3.53
C THR A 109 14.27 3.83 -3.42
N LEU A 110 14.78 4.40 -2.35
CA LEU A 110 14.71 5.84 -2.08
C LEU A 110 15.92 6.56 -2.64
N ALA A 111 15.82 7.89 -2.71
CA ALA A 111 16.89 8.74 -3.25
C ALA A 111 18.22 8.60 -2.52
N ASP A 112 18.18 8.28 -1.22
CA ASP A 112 19.38 8.06 -0.41
C ASP A 112 20.00 6.66 -0.57
N GLY A 113 19.42 5.82 -1.43
CA GLY A 113 19.86 4.46 -1.68
C GLY A 113 19.27 3.41 -0.76
N SER A 114 18.56 3.81 0.28
CA SER A 114 17.87 2.85 1.15
C SER A 114 16.66 2.22 0.46
N THR A 115 16.21 1.09 0.97
CA THR A 115 15.07 0.37 0.41
C THR A 115 14.00 0.13 1.45
N ARG A 116 12.76 0.05 0.97
CA ARG A 116 11.61 -0.41 1.74
C ARG A 116 11.04 -1.62 1.06
N VAL A 117 10.73 -2.66 1.82
CA VAL A 117 10.25 -3.93 1.28
C VAL A 117 8.94 -4.29 1.96
N TRP A 118 7.93 -4.60 1.15
CA TRP A 118 6.64 -5.09 1.63
C TRP A 118 6.52 -6.57 1.26
N GLU A 119 6.74 -7.43 2.23
CA GLU A 119 6.75 -8.87 2.04
C GLU A 119 5.40 -9.54 2.28
N HIS A 120 4.50 -8.82 2.95
CA HIS A 120 3.21 -9.38 3.34
C HIS A 120 2.10 -9.15 2.30
N LEU A 121 2.39 -8.50 1.19
CA LEU A 121 1.43 -8.40 0.09
C LEU A 121 1.32 -9.73 -0.62
N THR A 122 0.11 -10.05 -1.09
CA THR A 122 -0.06 -11.24 -1.93
C THR A 122 0.57 -10.99 -3.31
N ASN A 123 0.85 -12.08 -4.03
CA ASN A 123 1.40 -11.95 -5.38
C ASN A 123 0.47 -11.18 -6.32
N HIS A 124 -0.83 -11.24 -6.07
CA HIS A 124 -1.83 -10.49 -6.85
C HIS A 124 -1.80 -8.99 -6.58
N GLN A 125 -1.26 -8.58 -5.45
CA GLN A 125 -1.21 -7.17 -5.05
C GLN A 125 0.11 -6.50 -5.42
N VAL A 126 1.20 -7.26 -5.45
CA VAL A 126 2.55 -6.71 -5.63
C VAL A 126 2.69 -6.00 -6.98
N THR A 127 2.33 -6.67 -8.06
CA THR A 127 2.46 -6.09 -9.40
C THR A 127 1.56 -4.87 -9.59
N PRO A 128 0.25 -4.91 -9.25
CA PRO A 128 -0.57 -3.71 -9.34
C PRO A 128 -0.07 -2.55 -8.47
N ALA A 129 0.47 -2.83 -7.29
CA ALA A 129 1.04 -1.79 -6.43
C ALA A 129 2.25 -1.14 -7.09
N ALA A 130 3.16 -1.94 -7.65
CA ALA A 130 4.34 -1.43 -8.34
C ALA A 130 3.94 -0.58 -9.56
N GLU A 131 2.95 -1.04 -10.32
CA GLU A 131 2.45 -0.30 -11.48
C GLU A 131 1.82 1.03 -11.08
N ALA A 132 1.07 1.06 -9.98
CA ALA A 132 0.46 2.28 -9.47
C ALA A 132 1.53 3.29 -9.05
N ILE A 133 2.60 2.82 -8.39
CA ILE A 133 3.71 3.69 -8.01
C ILE A 133 4.41 4.25 -9.25
N ARG A 134 4.70 3.41 -10.24
CA ARG A 134 5.34 3.86 -11.49
C ARG A 134 4.50 4.90 -12.21
N ALA A 135 3.19 4.66 -12.30
CA ALA A 135 2.27 5.61 -12.93
C ALA A 135 2.23 6.94 -12.19
N ALA A 136 2.20 6.89 -10.85
CA ALA A 136 2.21 8.10 -10.04
C ALA A 136 3.52 8.89 -10.20
N LEU A 137 4.66 8.18 -10.31
CA LEU A 137 5.95 8.82 -10.55
C LEU A 137 6.01 9.53 -11.90
N GLU A 138 5.38 8.97 -12.93
CA GLU A 138 5.33 9.59 -14.26
C GLU A 138 4.51 10.88 -14.28
N GLU A 139 3.58 11.03 -13.36
CA GLU A 139 2.71 12.21 -13.26
C GLU A 139 3.25 13.32 -12.37
N LEU A 140 4.38 13.09 -11.74
CA LEU A 140 4.99 14.12 -10.88
C LEU A 140 5.51 15.33 -11.65
#